data_14c7a31b4ef0327d1ae576e08dd75d5c
#
_entry.id   14c7a31b4ef0327d1ae576e08dd75d5c
#
_cell.length_a   1.000
_cell.length_b   1.000
_cell.length_c   1.000
_cell.angle_alpha   90.00
_cell.angle_beta   90.00
_cell.angle_gamma   90.00
#
_symmetry.space_group_name_H-M   'P 1'
#
loop_
_entity.id
_entity.type
_entity.pdbx_description
1 polymer ?
#
loop_
_entity_poly.entity_id
_entity_poly.type
_entity_poly.pdbx_seq_one_letter_code
_entity_poly.pdbx_strand_id
1 'polypeptide(L)'
;MSSAWEDMEVLREVWAGRVPAVFSLAEAESEESGQLEPCYIMLPRVSYLPLATEKVRKHFSSFLPGQSSDEMWFSYGGTPLRWHLPIGLLYDLTVLSQEPASLPWHLTVHLTQFPSDQLLPCQGREQVRPLLLLLLLLRVLSLTGVFRSSQYLCPV
;
A
#
# COMPACT_ATOMS: atom_id res chain seq x y z
N MET A 1 26.09 5.55 -25.66
CA MET A 1 26.17 5.81 -24.21
C MET A 1 25.13 6.85 -23.89
N SER A 2 24.00 6.42 -23.29
CA SER A 2 22.99 7.35 -22.76
C SER A 2 23.66 8.25 -21.72
N SER A 3 23.43 9.54 -21.77
CA SER A 3 24.03 10.45 -20.79
C SER A 3 23.31 10.28 -19.46
N ALA A 4 24.03 10.42 -18.34
CA ALA A 4 23.45 10.32 -16.99
C ALA A 4 22.27 11.31 -16.80
N TRP A 5 22.16 12.34 -17.62
CA TRP A 5 21.08 13.33 -17.65
C TRP A 5 19.79 12.76 -18.24
N GLU A 6 19.89 11.99 -19.32
CA GLU A 6 18.73 11.34 -19.96
C GLU A 6 18.13 10.31 -19.01
N ASP A 7 18.97 9.55 -18.30
CA ASP A 7 18.53 8.58 -17.31
C ASP A 7 17.79 9.25 -16.14
N MET A 8 18.25 10.43 -15.69
CA MET A 8 17.61 11.20 -14.62
C MET A 8 16.27 11.80 -15.06
N GLU A 9 16.14 12.21 -16.31
CA GLU A 9 14.88 12.72 -16.85
C GLU A 9 13.82 11.61 -16.95
N VAL A 10 14.21 10.47 -17.50
CA VAL A 10 13.34 9.27 -17.56
C VAL A 10 12.91 8.83 -16.17
N LEU A 11 13.82 8.78 -15.20
CA LEU A 11 13.46 8.44 -13.82
C LEU A 11 12.45 9.43 -13.23
N ARG A 12 12.62 10.72 -13.47
CA ARG A 12 11.69 11.76 -13.03
C ARG A 12 10.30 11.60 -13.64
N GLU A 13 10.22 11.33 -14.95
CA GLU A 13 8.96 11.09 -15.64
C GLU A 13 8.25 9.85 -15.10
N VAL A 14 8.97 8.74 -14.92
CA VAL A 14 8.42 7.51 -14.35
C VAL A 14 7.83 7.76 -12.96
N TRP A 15 8.57 8.48 -12.10
CA TRP A 15 8.09 8.76 -10.74
C TRP A 15 6.98 9.81 -10.68
N ALA A 16 6.93 10.77 -11.61
CA ALA A 16 5.83 11.70 -11.73
C ALA A 16 4.57 11.07 -12.33
N GLY A 17 4.69 9.88 -12.91
CA GLY A 17 3.61 9.13 -13.52
C GLY A 17 2.51 8.72 -12.55
N ARG A 18 1.40 8.26 -13.13
CA ARG A 18 0.24 7.75 -12.40
C ARG A 18 -0.11 6.36 -12.89
N VAL A 19 -0.62 5.52 -11.99
CA VAL A 19 -1.09 4.18 -12.29
C VAL A 19 -2.62 4.18 -12.28
N PRO A 20 -3.28 3.81 -13.39
CA PRO A 20 -4.73 3.60 -13.38
C PRO A 20 -5.04 2.36 -12.54
N ALA A 21 -5.86 2.52 -11.53
CA ALA A 21 -6.27 1.45 -10.64
C ALA A 21 -7.78 1.35 -10.53
N VAL A 22 -8.28 0.14 -10.40
CA VAL A 22 -9.67 -0.18 -10.11
C VAL A 22 -9.74 -0.90 -8.77
N PHE A 23 -10.62 -0.43 -7.92
CA PHE A 23 -10.86 -0.98 -6.59
C PHE A 23 -12.22 -1.67 -6.57
N SER A 24 -12.23 -2.95 -6.22
CA SER A 24 -13.43 -3.75 -6.04
C SER A 24 -13.49 -4.26 -4.60
N LEU A 25 -14.68 -4.36 -4.04
CA LEU A 25 -14.86 -4.94 -2.72
C LEU A 25 -14.56 -6.44 -2.74
N ALA A 26 -14.05 -6.99 -1.66
CA ALA A 26 -13.83 -8.42 -1.52
C ALA A 26 -15.17 -9.18 -1.63
N GLU A 27 -15.15 -10.35 -2.27
CA GLU A 27 -16.37 -11.15 -2.52
C GLU A 27 -17.13 -11.48 -1.23
N ALA A 28 -16.40 -11.85 -0.17
CA ALA A 28 -17.00 -12.16 1.13
C ALA A 28 -17.77 -10.98 1.75
N GLU A 29 -17.41 -9.76 1.40
CA GLU A 29 -18.05 -8.53 1.91
C GLU A 29 -19.11 -8.00 0.94
N SER A 30 -19.06 -8.42 -0.34
CA SER A 30 -20.02 -8.03 -1.36
C SER A 30 -21.34 -8.80 -1.29
N GLU A 31 -21.34 -10.01 -0.74
CA GLU A 31 -22.56 -10.82 -0.56
C GLU A 31 -23.57 -10.17 0.40
N GLU A 32 -23.08 -9.44 1.41
CA GLU A 32 -23.93 -8.71 2.37
C GLU A 32 -24.43 -7.36 1.83
N SER A 33 -23.73 -6.76 0.88
CA SER A 33 -23.95 -5.37 0.45
C SER A 33 -24.56 -5.20 -0.94
N GLY A 34 -24.74 -6.32 -1.67
CA GLY A 34 -25.08 -6.27 -3.11
C GLY A 34 -23.87 -5.93 -3.96
N GLN A 35 -24.03 -6.00 -5.27
CA GLN A 35 -22.97 -5.75 -6.23
C GLN A 35 -22.63 -4.24 -6.28
N LEU A 36 -21.61 -3.83 -5.55
CA LEU A 36 -21.12 -2.45 -5.53
C LEU A 36 -20.29 -2.14 -6.78
N GLU A 37 -20.47 -0.94 -7.32
CA GLU A 37 -19.70 -0.49 -8.46
C GLU A 37 -18.22 -0.31 -8.09
N PRO A 38 -17.28 -0.77 -8.96
CA PRO A 38 -15.87 -0.56 -8.75
C PRO A 38 -15.50 0.93 -8.77
N CYS A 39 -14.51 1.31 -7.97
CA CYS A 39 -14.00 2.68 -7.91
C CYS A 39 -12.73 2.81 -8.76
N TYR A 40 -12.72 3.71 -9.75
CA TYR A 40 -11.59 3.96 -10.64
C TYR A 40 -10.82 5.20 -10.23
N ILE A 41 -9.52 5.07 -10.03
CA ILE A 41 -8.66 6.18 -9.61
C ILE A 41 -7.30 6.13 -10.32
N MET A 42 -6.75 7.31 -10.64
CA MET A 42 -5.38 7.48 -11.07
C MET A 42 -4.47 7.71 -9.85
N LEU A 43 -3.72 6.69 -9.46
CA LEU A 43 -2.84 6.71 -8.29
C LEU A 43 -1.48 7.33 -8.62
N PRO A 44 -1.02 8.36 -7.90
CA PRO A 44 0.33 8.89 -8.09
C PRO A 44 1.40 7.87 -7.65
N ARG A 45 2.39 7.62 -8.48
CA ARG A 45 3.46 6.64 -8.18
C ARG A 45 4.26 6.96 -6.92
N VAL A 46 4.49 8.25 -6.65
CA VAL A 46 5.25 8.73 -5.48
C VAL A 46 4.43 8.83 -4.19
N SER A 47 3.15 8.46 -4.22
CA SER A 47 2.27 8.50 -3.06
C SER A 47 2.22 7.13 -2.35
N TYR A 48 1.52 7.09 -1.22
CA TYR A 48 1.25 5.89 -0.44
C TYR A 48 -0.24 5.57 -0.45
N LEU A 49 -0.60 4.29 -0.35
CA LEU A 49 -2.01 3.87 -0.41
C LEU A 49 -2.92 4.65 0.53
N PRO A 50 -2.63 4.83 1.84
CA PRO A 50 -3.52 5.55 2.75
C PRO A 50 -3.73 7.03 2.40
N LEU A 51 -2.76 7.63 1.69
CA LEU A 51 -2.85 9.03 1.25
C LEU A 51 -3.66 9.20 -0.03
N ALA A 52 -3.58 8.23 -0.93
CA ALA A 52 -4.18 8.29 -2.25
C ALA A 52 -5.61 7.71 -2.30
N THR A 53 -5.99 6.88 -1.33
CA THR A 53 -7.24 6.11 -1.34
C THR A 53 -8.36 6.69 -0.48
N GLU A 54 -8.29 7.96 -0.10
CA GLU A 54 -9.37 8.67 0.63
C GLU A 54 -10.72 8.59 -0.09
N LYS A 55 -10.71 8.71 -1.43
CA LYS A 55 -11.91 8.59 -2.25
C LYS A 55 -12.48 7.17 -2.24
N VAL A 56 -11.60 6.15 -2.28
CA VAL A 56 -11.99 4.73 -2.17
C VAL A 56 -12.67 4.49 -0.83
N ARG A 57 -12.05 4.97 0.25
CA ARG A 57 -12.60 4.87 1.59
C ARG A 57 -14.01 5.48 1.67
N LYS A 58 -14.19 6.69 1.19
CA LYS A 58 -15.49 7.37 1.17
C LYS A 58 -16.50 6.62 0.31
N HIS A 59 -16.09 6.10 -0.84
CA HIS A 59 -16.97 5.34 -1.73
C HIS A 59 -17.53 4.12 -1.03
N PHE A 60 -16.68 3.26 -0.48
CA PHE A 60 -17.13 2.03 0.16
C PHE A 60 -17.77 2.24 1.55
N SER A 61 -17.32 3.21 2.35
CA SER A 61 -17.92 3.52 3.65
C SER A 61 -19.37 4.01 3.56
N SER A 62 -19.76 4.62 2.46
CA SER A 62 -21.13 5.08 2.26
C SER A 62 -22.14 3.93 2.07
N PHE A 63 -21.68 2.77 1.65
CA PHE A 63 -22.52 1.59 1.40
C PHE A 63 -22.56 0.62 2.58
N LEU A 64 -21.63 0.75 3.54
CA LEU A 64 -21.50 -0.15 4.70
C LEU A 64 -21.58 0.65 6.03
N PRO A 65 -22.76 1.19 6.37
CA PRO A 65 -22.92 1.93 7.61
C PRO A 65 -22.72 0.98 8.80
N GLY A 66 -21.78 1.31 9.67
CA GLY A 66 -21.49 0.56 10.90
C GLY A 66 -20.18 -0.19 10.93
N GLN A 67 -19.47 -0.33 9.81
CA GLN A 67 -18.10 -0.83 9.81
C GLN A 67 -17.11 0.34 9.95
N SER A 68 -16.15 0.21 10.86
CA SER A 68 -15.11 1.21 11.00
C SER A 68 -14.19 1.15 9.78
N SER A 69 -14.11 2.22 9.01
CA SER A 69 -13.18 2.33 7.87
C SER A 69 -11.71 2.37 8.30
N ASP A 70 -11.44 2.24 9.59
CA ASP A 70 -10.10 2.35 10.16
C ASP A 70 -9.25 1.11 9.92
N GLU A 71 -9.87 -0.03 9.62
CA GLU A 71 -9.19 -1.29 9.33
C GLU A 71 -9.12 -1.61 7.83
N MET A 72 -9.47 -0.65 6.96
CA MET A 72 -9.44 -0.86 5.52
C MET A 72 -8.02 -1.17 5.04
N TRP A 73 -7.88 -2.25 4.31
CA TRP A 73 -6.64 -2.67 3.67
C TRP A 73 -6.86 -3.16 2.25
N PHE A 74 -5.78 -3.33 1.50
CA PHE A 74 -5.82 -3.66 0.08
C PHE A 74 -4.99 -4.88 -0.22
N SER A 75 -5.46 -5.70 -1.17
CA SER A 75 -4.70 -6.82 -1.70
C SER A 75 -4.64 -6.81 -3.23
N TYR A 76 -3.66 -7.52 -3.75
CA TYR A 76 -3.53 -7.84 -5.17
C TYR A 76 -3.31 -9.34 -5.32
N GLY A 77 -4.19 -10.04 -6.09
CA GLY A 77 -4.10 -11.48 -6.21
C GLY A 77 -4.11 -12.23 -4.88
N GLY A 78 -4.85 -11.76 -3.88
CA GLY A 78 -4.91 -12.33 -2.53
C GLY A 78 -3.73 -11.97 -1.61
N THR A 79 -2.71 -11.26 -2.11
CA THR A 79 -1.54 -10.85 -1.31
C THR A 79 -1.76 -9.45 -0.74
N PRO A 80 -1.66 -9.25 0.60
CA PRO A 80 -1.79 -7.94 1.21
C PRO A 80 -0.73 -6.95 0.74
N LEU A 81 -1.15 -5.74 0.40
CA LEU A 81 -0.24 -4.69 -0.08
C LEU A 81 0.33 -3.88 1.09
N ARG A 82 1.64 -3.85 1.17
CA ARG A 82 2.39 -3.12 2.21
C ARG A 82 2.29 -1.62 2.00
N TRP A 83 1.33 -0.97 2.62
CA TRP A 83 1.01 0.44 2.44
C TRP A 83 2.18 1.42 2.68
N HIS A 84 3.20 1.01 3.42
CA HIS A 84 4.40 1.81 3.68
C HIS A 84 5.40 1.85 2.51
N LEU A 85 5.14 1.11 1.45
CA LEU A 85 5.88 1.21 0.20
C LEU A 85 5.19 2.21 -0.75
N PRO A 86 5.95 2.99 -1.55
CA PRO A 86 5.37 3.84 -2.58
C PRO A 86 4.52 3.05 -3.57
N ILE A 87 3.42 3.64 -4.03
CA ILE A 87 2.48 3.02 -4.96
C ILE A 87 3.17 2.52 -6.23
N GLY A 88 4.09 3.33 -6.79
CA GLY A 88 4.84 2.93 -7.97
C GLY A 88 5.67 1.67 -7.76
N LEU A 89 6.31 1.54 -6.59
CA LEU A 89 7.09 0.35 -6.26
C LEU A 89 6.18 -0.88 -6.06
N LEU A 90 5.04 -0.71 -5.39
CA LEU A 90 4.06 -1.79 -5.23
C LEU A 90 3.57 -2.29 -6.59
N TYR A 91 3.24 -1.38 -7.50
CA TYR A 91 2.81 -1.72 -8.86
C TYR A 91 3.91 -2.48 -9.62
N ASP A 92 5.15 -1.98 -9.60
CA ASP A 92 6.28 -2.59 -10.29
C ASP A 92 6.57 -4.01 -9.76
N LEU A 93 6.49 -4.20 -8.44
CA LEU A 93 6.72 -5.51 -7.83
C LEU A 93 5.58 -6.51 -8.06
N THR A 94 4.34 -6.04 -8.20
CA THR A 94 3.17 -6.93 -8.30
C THR A 94 2.71 -7.20 -9.72
N VAL A 95 2.75 -6.19 -10.58
CA VAL A 95 2.19 -6.25 -11.94
C VAL A 95 3.27 -6.41 -12.98
N LEU A 96 4.33 -5.59 -12.94
CA LEU A 96 5.39 -5.65 -13.96
C LEU A 96 6.25 -6.92 -13.85
N SER A 97 6.22 -7.58 -12.70
CA SER A 97 6.86 -8.90 -12.54
C SER A 97 6.05 -10.04 -13.18
N GLN A 98 4.82 -9.77 -13.60
CA GLN A 98 3.93 -10.74 -14.27
C GLN A 98 3.77 -10.34 -15.74
N GLU A 99 4.04 -11.23 -16.67
CA GLU A 99 3.78 -11.01 -18.09
C GLU A 99 2.51 -11.77 -18.53
N PRO A 100 1.59 -11.10 -19.23
CA PRO A 100 1.59 -9.68 -19.61
C PRO A 100 1.11 -8.76 -18.49
N ALA A 101 1.79 -7.62 -18.31
CA ALA A 101 1.35 -6.58 -17.39
C ALA A 101 -0.02 -6.03 -17.83
N SER A 102 -1.02 -6.10 -16.97
CA SER A 102 -2.38 -5.65 -17.28
C SER A 102 -2.71 -4.34 -16.59
N LEU A 103 -3.31 -3.41 -17.36
CA LEU A 103 -3.92 -2.19 -16.85
C LEU A 103 -5.44 -2.24 -17.11
N PRO A 104 -6.25 -1.69 -16.22
CA PRO A 104 -5.93 -1.05 -14.95
C PRO A 104 -5.45 -2.06 -13.88
N TRP A 105 -4.73 -1.55 -12.85
CA TRP A 105 -4.31 -2.34 -11.71
C TRP A 105 -5.53 -2.72 -10.85
N HIS A 106 -5.88 -4.00 -10.80
CA HIS A 106 -7.04 -4.50 -10.06
C HIS A 106 -6.69 -4.73 -8.60
N LEU A 107 -7.27 -3.93 -7.72
CA LEU A 107 -7.06 -3.99 -6.28
C LEU A 107 -8.34 -4.41 -5.56
N THR A 108 -8.21 -5.36 -4.64
CA THR A 108 -9.30 -5.78 -3.78
C THR A 108 -9.27 -4.98 -2.48
N VAL A 109 -10.42 -4.41 -2.12
CA VAL A 109 -10.65 -3.67 -0.88
C VAL A 109 -11.20 -4.63 0.16
N HIS A 110 -10.63 -4.61 1.34
CA HIS A 110 -11.08 -5.36 2.51
C HIS A 110 -11.40 -4.40 3.64
N LEU A 111 -12.53 -4.58 4.27
CA LEU A 111 -13.01 -3.75 5.38
C LEU A 111 -12.95 -4.50 6.72
N THR A 112 -12.71 -5.81 6.65
CA THR A 112 -12.65 -6.72 7.79
C THR A 112 -11.38 -7.56 7.77
N GLN A 113 -11.15 -8.36 8.80
CA GLN A 113 -10.07 -9.36 8.87
C GLN A 113 -8.67 -8.78 8.57
N PHE A 114 -8.32 -7.67 9.22
CA PHE A 114 -7.02 -7.04 9.03
C PHE A 114 -5.88 -8.01 9.34
N PRO A 115 -4.94 -8.25 8.39
CA PRO A 115 -3.83 -9.20 8.55
C PRO A 115 -2.69 -8.57 9.39
N SER A 116 -2.86 -8.55 10.71
CA SER A 116 -1.93 -7.92 11.66
C SER A 116 -0.55 -8.56 11.73
N ASP A 117 -0.41 -9.78 11.22
CA ASP A 117 0.85 -10.50 11.07
C ASP A 117 1.68 -10.03 9.86
N GLN A 118 1.05 -9.43 8.85
CA GLN A 118 1.66 -9.03 7.59
C GLN A 118 1.68 -7.52 7.36
N LEU A 119 0.70 -6.82 7.93
CA LEU A 119 0.54 -5.38 7.76
C LEU A 119 0.60 -4.65 9.10
N LEU A 120 1.24 -3.48 9.07
CA LEU A 120 1.14 -2.53 10.17
C LEU A 120 -0.22 -1.81 10.10
N PRO A 121 -0.94 -1.65 11.23
CA PRO A 121 -2.16 -0.88 11.24
C PRO A 121 -1.89 0.59 10.91
N CYS A 122 -2.74 1.17 10.07
CA CYS A 122 -2.67 2.59 9.72
C CYS A 122 -4.09 3.17 9.70
N GLN A 123 -4.48 3.80 10.79
CA GLN A 123 -5.82 4.39 10.98
C GLN A 123 -5.95 5.75 10.30
N GLY A 124 -5.50 5.85 9.06
CA GLY A 124 -5.72 7.02 8.25
C GLY A 124 -4.48 7.88 8.00
N ARG A 125 -4.75 9.00 7.35
CA ARG A 125 -3.76 9.89 6.75
C ARG A 125 -2.79 10.51 7.76
N GLU A 126 -3.29 10.81 8.95
CA GLU A 126 -2.52 11.48 10.01
C GLU A 126 -1.40 10.59 10.58
N GLN A 127 -1.61 9.29 10.55
CA GLN A 127 -0.63 8.33 11.08
C GLN A 127 0.46 7.93 10.08
N VAL A 128 0.29 8.22 8.79
CA VAL A 128 1.25 7.83 7.75
C VAL A 128 2.63 8.44 8.00
N ARG A 129 2.69 9.74 8.31
CA ARG A 129 3.96 10.45 8.53
C ARG A 129 4.74 9.92 9.73
N PRO A 130 4.15 9.83 10.94
CA PRO A 130 4.88 9.32 12.10
C PRO A 130 5.28 7.85 11.94
N LEU A 131 4.45 7.02 11.32
CA LEU A 131 4.78 5.61 11.08
C LEU A 131 5.91 5.44 10.06
N LEU A 132 5.92 6.22 8.97
CA LEU A 132 7.03 6.20 8.01
C LEU A 132 8.33 6.69 8.64
N LEU A 133 8.28 7.73 9.47
CA LEU A 133 9.45 8.22 10.20
C LEU A 133 9.96 7.16 11.17
N LEU A 134 9.09 6.49 11.91
CA LEU A 134 9.45 5.40 12.81
C LEU A 134 10.11 4.24 12.06
N LEU A 135 9.56 3.84 10.91
CA LEU A 135 10.15 2.79 10.07
C LEU A 135 11.53 3.17 9.55
N LEU A 136 11.73 4.43 9.16
CA LEU A 136 13.04 4.94 8.75
C LEU A 136 14.03 4.93 9.90
N LEU A 137 13.64 5.37 11.09
CA LEU A 137 14.48 5.34 12.30
C LEU A 137 14.87 3.91 12.67
N LEU A 138 13.94 2.97 12.65
CA LEU A 138 14.22 1.55 12.91
C LEU A 138 15.19 0.97 11.88
N ARG A 139 15.08 1.34 10.62
CA ARG A 139 16.04 0.93 9.58
C ARG A 139 17.42 1.51 9.84
N VAL A 140 17.53 2.79 10.17
CA VAL A 140 18.82 3.42 10.47
C VAL A 140 19.47 2.77 11.68
N LEU A 141 18.72 2.52 12.76
CA LEU A 141 19.21 1.84 13.96
C LEU A 141 19.66 0.41 13.66
N SER A 142 18.95 -0.32 12.80
CA SER A 142 19.35 -1.64 12.34
C SER A 142 20.65 -1.62 11.54
N LEU A 143 20.86 -0.61 10.69
CA LEU A 143 22.09 -0.44 9.91
C LEU A 143 23.29 0.02 10.74
N THR A 144 23.06 0.80 11.80
CA THR A 144 24.13 1.29 12.70
C THR A 144 24.56 0.27 13.75
N GLY A 145 23.96 -0.92 13.77
CA GLY A 145 24.38 -2.01 14.66
C GLY A 145 24.03 -1.83 16.14
N VAL A 146 23.29 -0.79 16.51
CA VAL A 146 22.89 -0.51 17.90
C VAL A 146 22.01 -1.64 18.47
N PHE A 147 21.36 -2.41 17.62
CA PHE A 147 20.53 -3.56 18.04
C PHE A 147 21.29 -4.88 18.18
N ARG A 148 22.63 -4.88 18.07
CA ARG A 148 23.45 -6.11 18.11
C ARG A 148 23.92 -6.52 19.49
N SER A 149 23.46 -5.88 20.56
CA SER A 149 23.98 -6.07 21.93
C SER A 149 22.93 -6.53 22.94
N SER A 150 22.08 -7.50 22.59
CA SER A 150 21.22 -8.14 23.61
C SER A 150 21.17 -9.66 23.49
N GLN A 151 22.33 -10.29 23.18
CA GLN A 151 22.49 -11.74 23.28
C GLN A 151 23.62 -12.12 24.23
N TYR A 152 23.77 -11.45 25.36
CA TYR A 152 24.59 -11.95 26.45
C TYR A 152 23.85 -11.71 27.76
N LEU A 153 23.02 -12.63 28.15
CA LEU A 153 22.71 -12.92 29.55
C LEU A 153 21.97 -14.27 29.61
N CYS A 154 22.71 -15.34 29.55
CA CYS A 154 22.38 -16.57 30.25
C CYS A 154 23.36 -16.69 31.41
N PRO A 155 22.95 -16.63 32.67
CA PRO A 155 23.71 -17.20 33.76
C PRO A 155 23.23 -18.62 34.04
N VAL A 156 24.17 -19.51 34.10
CA VAL A 156 24.35 -20.71 34.95
C VAL A 156 23.10 -21.28 35.59
#